data_b587fa2dea2a71e5b2696212209f9497
#
_entry.id   b587fa2dea2a71e5b2696212209f9497
#
_cell.length_a   1.000
_cell.length_b   1.000
_cell.length_c   1.000
_cell.angle_alpha   90.00
_cell.angle_beta   90.00
_cell.angle_gamma   90.00
#
_symmetry.space_group_name_H-M   'P 1'
#
loop_
_entity.id
_entity.type
_entity.pdbx_description
1 polymer ?
#
loop_
_entity_poly.entity_id
_entity_poly.type
_entity_poly.pdbx_seq_one_letter_code
_entity_poly.pdbx_strand_id
1 'polypeptide(L)'
;VREAERAMVVDQFREHEGEIITGVVKKVNRENITLDLGSNAEAVILREDMLPRENFRPGDRIRGVLYAVRPEARGAQLFVTRAKPEMLVELFRIEVPXXXXXXXXXXXXGEEVIEIKAAARDPGSRAKIAVKTNDKRIDPVGACVGMRGARVQAVSTELGGERIDIVLWDDNPAQFVINAMAPADVASIVVDEDKHTMDIAVEAGNLAQAIGRNGQNVRLASQLSGWELNVMTVEDLQAKHQAEAHAAIDTFTKYLDIDEEFATVLVEEGFSTLEELAYVPMKELLEIDGLDEPTVEALRERAKNALTTLALAQEESLGDNKPADDLLNLEGMDRTLAYKLAARGVCTLDDLADQGVDDLADIEGLTDEKAGELIMAARNIRWFSDEA
;
A
#
# COMPACT_ATOMS: atom_id res chain seq x y z
N VAL A 1 38.30 -20.60 14.91
CA VAL A 1 38.86 -19.26 14.69
C VAL A 1 37.89 -18.42 13.87
N ARG A 2 37.45 -18.97 12.79
CA ARG A 2 36.56 -18.22 11.92
C ARG A 2 35.20 -17.98 12.55
N GLU A 3 34.72 -18.93 13.31
CA GLU A 3 33.44 -18.72 13.99
C GLU A 3 33.55 -17.63 15.03
N ALA A 4 34.66 -17.59 15.76
CA ALA A 4 34.88 -16.54 16.75
C ALA A 4 34.96 -15.18 16.08
N GLU A 5 35.67 -15.10 14.95
CA GLU A 5 35.78 -13.86 14.22
C GLU A 5 34.44 -13.41 13.68
N ARG A 6 33.66 -14.36 13.16
CA ARG A 6 32.34 -14.04 12.63
C ARG A 6 31.41 -13.54 13.74
N ALA A 7 31.48 -14.15 14.91
CA ALA A 7 30.69 -13.69 16.04
C ALA A 7 31.10 -12.28 16.47
N MET A 8 32.38 -11.99 16.44
CA MET A 8 32.85 -10.65 16.78
C MET A 8 32.33 -9.60 15.79
N VAL A 9 32.32 -9.95 14.51
CA VAL A 9 31.83 -9.03 13.51
C VAL A 9 30.33 -8.74 13.75
N VAL A 10 29.55 -9.78 14.00
CA VAL A 10 28.13 -9.60 14.28
C VAL A 10 27.94 -8.70 15.49
N ASP A 11 28.67 -8.98 16.58
CA ASP A 11 28.52 -8.19 17.80
C ASP A 11 28.91 -6.75 17.57
N GLN A 12 29.97 -6.51 16.79
CA GLN A 12 30.45 -5.19 16.53
C GLN A 12 29.41 -4.35 15.78
N PHE A 13 28.69 -4.96 14.86
CA PHE A 13 27.77 -4.20 14.01
C PHE A 13 26.32 -4.29 14.42
N ARG A 14 25.97 -5.14 15.39
CA ARG A 14 24.57 -5.30 15.79
C ARG A 14 23.96 -3.98 16.25
N GLU A 15 24.74 -3.15 16.93
CA GLU A 15 24.25 -1.86 17.42
C GLU A 15 24.03 -0.85 16.31
N HIS A 16 24.62 -1.07 15.14
CA HIS A 16 24.51 -0.12 14.03
C HIS A 16 23.45 -0.51 13.03
N GLU A 17 22.67 -1.56 13.31
CA GLU A 17 21.60 -1.93 12.41
C GLU A 17 20.62 -0.79 12.30
N GLY A 18 20.25 -0.44 11.07
CA GLY A 18 19.37 0.68 10.79
C GLY A 18 20.08 1.97 10.51
N GLU A 19 21.40 2.02 10.66
CA GLU A 19 22.19 3.23 10.46
C GLU A 19 22.89 3.22 9.11
N ILE A 20 23.21 4.40 8.62
CA ILE A 20 24.05 4.52 7.43
C ILE A 20 25.48 4.20 7.79
N ILE A 21 26.09 3.32 7.03
CA ILE A 21 27.50 3.01 7.15
C ILE A 21 28.19 3.27 5.82
N THR A 22 29.48 3.43 5.89
CA THR A 22 30.32 3.65 4.72
C THR A 22 31.25 2.48 4.55
N GLY A 23 31.38 2.01 3.30
CA GLY A 23 32.32 0.95 3.00
C GLY A 23 33.05 1.23 1.70
N VAL A 24 34.08 0.45 1.45
CA VAL A 24 34.85 0.54 0.22
C VAL A 24 34.55 -0.70 -0.60
N VAL A 25 34.21 -0.51 -1.87
CA VAL A 25 33.89 -1.62 -2.74
C VAL A 25 35.13 -2.50 -2.89
N LYS A 26 34.96 -3.78 -2.59
CA LYS A 26 36.03 -4.75 -2.67
C LYS A 26 35.86 -5.62 -3.91
N LYS A 27 34.63 -5.97 -4.26
CA LYS A 27 34.34 -6.91 -5.30
C LYS A 27 32.98 -6.60 -5.91
N VAL A 28 32.87 -6.67 -7.22
CA VAL A 28 31.60 -6.43 -7.92
C VAL A 28 31.30 -7.62 -8.80
N ASN A 29 30.08 -8.14 -8.68
CA ASN A 29 29.63 -9.15 -9.65
C ASN A 29 28.19 -8.87 -10.01
N ARG A 30 27.60 -9.74 -10.82
CA ARG A 30 26.25 -9.50 -11.32
C ARG A 30 25.23 -9.43 -10.21
N GLU A 31 25.43 -10.18 -9.16
CA GLU A 31 24.37 -10.39 -8.18
C GLU A 31 24.52 -9.51 -6.97
N ASN A 32 25.73 -9.05 -6.70
CA ASN A 32 25.94 -8.25 -5.51
C ASN A 32 27.27 -7.50 -5.58
N ILE A 33 27.44 -6.62 -4.60
CA ILE A 33 28.69 -5.90 -4.36
C ILE A 33 29.13 -6.24 -2.95
N THR A 34 30.42 -6.54 -2.79
CA THR A 34 31.00 -6.76 -1.48
C THR A 34 31.72 -5.51 -1.03
N LEU A 35 31.44 -5.08 0.20
CA LEU A 35 32.04 -3.89 0.80
C LEU A 35 32.97 -4.27 1.91
N ASP A 36 34.09 -3.60 1.97
CA ASP A 36 35.02 -3.67 3.10
C ASP A 36 34.64 -2.57 4.08
N LEU A 37 34.27 -2.96 5.28
CA LEU A 37 33.88 -2.01 6.34
C LEU A 37 35.03 -1.72 7.31
N GLY A 38 36.18 -2.33 7.07
CA GLY A 38 37.29 -2.22 8.02
C GLY A 38 37.21 -3.31 9.08
N SER A 39 38.32 -3.52 9.76
CA SER A 39 38.41 -4.47 10.89
C SER A 39 37.95 -5.88 10.49
N ASN A 40 38.28 -6.28 9.29
CA ASN A 40 37.91 -7.61 8.76
C ASN A 40 36.44 -7.83 8.60
N ALA A 41 35.66 -6.76 8.61
CA ALA A 41 34.20 -6.86 8.41
C ALA A 41 33.87 -6.61 6.96
N GLU A 42 32.97 -7.43 6.43
CA GLU A 42 32.48 -7.27 5.06
C GLU A 42 30.97 -7.25 5.06
N ALA A 43 30.40 -6.46 4.16
CA ALA A 43 28.96 -6.40 3.95
C ALA A 43 28.67 -6.63 2.48
N VAL A 44 27.43 -6.95 2.20
CA VAL A 44 26.97 -7.21 0.84
C VAL A 44 25.82 -6.26 0.51
N ILE A 45 25.86 -5.69 -0.70
CA ILE A 45 24.69 -5.04 -1.28
C ILE A 45 24.17 -5.94 -2.39
N LEU A 46 22.98 -6.49 -2.20
CA LEU A 46 22.35 -7.32 -3.22
C LEU A 46 21.92 -6.45 -4.39
N ARG A 47 21.77 -7.07 -5.56
CA ARG A 47 21.40 -6.29 -6.74
C ARG A 47 20.10 -5.51 -6.53
N GLU A 48 19.12 -6.11 -5.87
CA GLU A 48 17.87 -5.41 -5.63
C GLU A 48 18.00 -4.27 -4.64
N ASP A 49 19.13 -4.19 -3.94
CA ASP A 49 19.40 -3.11 -2.99
C ASP A 49 20.29 -2.03 -3.56
N MET A 50 20.63 -2.13 -4.82
CA MET A 50 21.39 -1.10 -5.54
C MET A 50 20.43 -0.23 -6.33
N LEU A 51 20.86 1.00 -6.62
CA LEU A 51 20.07 1.87 -7.49
C LEU A 51 20.28 1.46 -8.95
N PRO A 52 19.24 1.57 -9.78
CA PRO A 52 19.43 1.35 -11.20
C PRO A 52 20.45 2.33 -11.74
N ARG A 53 21.25 1.87 -12.68
CA ARG A 53 22.22 2.69 -13.39
C ARG A 53 23.42 3.10 -12.57
N GLU A 54 23.52 2.71 -11.30
CA GLU A 54 24.76 2.93 -10.57
C GLU A 54 25.78 1.88 -10.96
N ASN A 55 26.99 2.32 -11.26
CA ASN A 55 28.09 1.43 -11.58
C ASN A 55 29.24 1.72 -10.63
N PHE A 56 29.53 0.75 -9.79
CA PHE A 56 30.61 0.89 -8.83
C PHE A 56 31.78 0.02 -9.23
N ARG A 57 32.97 0.46 -8.84
CA ARG A 57 34.21 -0.25 -9.10
C ARG A 57 34.93 -0.50 -7.80
N PRO A 58 35.76 -1.54 -7.74
CA PRO A 58 36.61 -1.73 -6.55
C PRO A 58 37.36 -0.45 -6.21
N GLY A 59 37.37 -0.12 -4.92
CA GLY A 59 37.96 1.10 -4.46
C GLY A 59 37.00 2.27 -4.26
N ASP A 60 35.82 2.21 -4.84
CA ASP A 60 34.83 3.26 -4.64
C ASP A 60 34.31 3.22 -3.20
N ARG A 61 33.99 4.39 -2.66
CA ARG A 61 33.35 4.47 -1.35
C ARG A 61 31.85 4.57 -1.56
N ILE A 62 31.12 3.78 -0.77
CA ILE A 62 29.66 3.71 -0.87
C ILE A 62 29.05 3.87 0.51
N ARG A 63 27.95 4.61 0.57
CA ARG A 63 27.11 4.68 1.77
C ARG A 63 25.83 3.88 1.56
N GLY A 64 25.37 3.26 2.61
CA GLY A 64 24.09 2.58 2.61
C GLY A 64 23.65 2.27 4.01
N VAL A 65 22.40 1.84 4.15
CA VAL A 65 21.85 1.48 5.44
C VAL A 65 22.14 0.01 5.72
N LEU A 66 22.70 -0.27 6.88
CA LEU A 66 22.87 -1.64 7.36
C LEU A 66 21.49 -2.14 7.80
N TYR A 67 20.79 -2.88 6.93
CA TYR A 67 19.41 -3.22 7.24
C TYR A 67 19.25 -4.60 7.85
N ALA A 68 20.25 -5.44 7.77
CA ALA A 68 20.16 -6.77 8.36
C ALA A 68 21.51 -7.24 8.83
N VAL A 69 21.50 -7.82 10.01
CA VAL A 69 22.66 -8.50 10.59
C VAL A 69 22.20 -9.93 10.85
N ARG A 70 22.79 -10.89 10.14
CA ARG A 70 22.32 -12.29 10.18
C ARG A 70 23.44 -13.18 10.66
N PRO A 71 23.51 -13.40 11.97
CA PRO A 71 24.63 -14.19 12.51
C PRO A 71 24.62 -15.64 12.03
N GLU A 72 23.46 -16.18 11.69
CA GLU A 72 23.36 -17.56 11.28
C GLU A 72 23.71 -17.79 9.81
N ALA A 73 23.88 -16.71 9.03
CA ALA A 73 24.12 -16.88 7.60
C ALA A 73 25.50 -17.47 7.35
N ARG A 74 25.59 -18.35 6.36
CA ARG A 74 26.86 -18.76 5.81
C ARG A 74 27.31 -17.68 4.83
N GLY A 75 28.46 -17.33 4.67
CA GLY A 75 28.88 -16.24 3.83
C GLY A 75 28.60 -14.91 4.48
N ALA A 76 28.02 -13.98 3.75
CA ALA A 76 27.81 -12.63 4.26
C ALA A 76 26.82 -12.60 5.40
N GLN A 77 27.15 -11.84 6.42
CA GLN A 77 26.28 -11.67 7.57
C GLN A 77 25.68 -10.27 7.67
N LEU A 78 26.27 -9.31 6.97
CA LEU A 78 25.87 -7.91 7.04
C LEU A 78 25.33 -7.50 5.67
N PHE A 79 24.12 -6.93 5.66
CA PHE A 79 23.44 -6.56 4.42
C PHE A 79 23.13 -5.07 4.42
N VAL A 80 23.49 -4.43 3.32
CA VAL A 80 23.39 -2.98 3.17
C VAL A 80 22.49 -2.67 1.99
N THR A 81 21.71 -1.61 2.09
CA THR A 81 20.83 -1.19 1.02
C THR A 81 21.02 0.29 0.68
N ARG A 82 20.86 0.60 -0.59
CA ARG A 82 20.70 1.97 -1.09
C ARG A 82 19.30 2.19 -1.65
N ALA A 83 18.50 1.12 -1.76
CA ALA A 83 17.23 1.17 -2.46
C ALA A 83 16.01 1.21 -1.55
N LYS A 84 16.10 0.68 -0.35
CA LYS A 84 14.94 0.60 0.54
C LYS A 84 14.59 1.99 1.08
N PRO A 85 13.32 2.18 1.51
CA PRO A 85 12.93 3.48 2.07
C PRO A 85 13.79 3.94 3.23
N GLU A 86 14.33 3.02 4.01
CA GLU A 86 15.17 3.36 5.15
C GLU A 86 16.38 4.21 4.74
N MET A 87 16.91 3.97 3.54
CA MET A 87 18.03 4.79 3.08
C MET A 87 17.63 6.25 2.92
N LEU A 88 16.46 6.49 2.35
CA LEU A 88 15.97 7.85 2.20
C LEU A 88 15.76 8.51 3.56
N VAL A 89 15.15 7.78 4.47
CA VAL A 89 14.88 8.32 5.82
C VAL A 89 16.19 8.69 6.52
N GLU A 90 17.17 7.81 6.48
CA GLU A 90 18.41 8.06 7.19
C GLU A 90 19.22 9.17 6.56
N LEU A 91 19.17 9.33 5.25
CA LEU A 91 19.84 10.46 4.61
C LEU A 91 19.22 11.78 5.07
N PHE A 92 17.90 11.84 5.19
CA PHE A 92 17.29 13.06 5.70
C PHE A 92 17.62 13.30 7.17
N ARG A 93 17.77 12.25 7.96
CA ARG A 93 18.21 12.44 9.35
C ARG A 93 19.60 13.06 9.43
N ILE A 94 20.45 12.73 8.50
CA ILE A 94 21.79 13.33 8.46
C ILE A 94 21.73 14.78 8.01
N GLU A 95 20.95 15.04 6.96
CA GLU A 95 20.94 16.38 6.36
C GLU A 95 20.16 17.40 7.15
N VAL A 96 19.11 16.98 7.87
CA VAL A 96 18.17 17.92 8.52
C VAL A 96 18.38 17.87 10.02
N PRO A 97 18.87 18.93 10.57
CA PRO A 97 19.11 18.93 12.02
C PRO A 97 17.92 18.53 12.87
N UNK A 98 16.94 18.84 12.45
CA UNK A 98 15.76 18.61 13.19
C UNK A 98 15.21 17.24 13.10
N UNK A 99 15.59 16.66 12.28
CA UNK A 99 15.18 15.38 12.02
C UNK A 99 15.94 14.42 12.76
N UNK A 100 16.80 14.77 12.98
CA UNK A 100 17.70 13.97 13.67
C UNK A 100 17.39 14.30 15.04
N UNK A 101 17.36 13.61 15.49
CA UNK A 101 17.26 13.82 16.79
C UNK A 101 18.32 14.69 17.16
N UNK A 102 18.25 15.36 17.01
CA UNK A 102 19.19 16.20 17.32
C UNK A 102 20.15 15.63 18.23
N UNK A 103 20.48 15.05 17.81
CA UNK A 103 21.37 14.42 18.49
C UNK A 103 22.26 15.26 19.17
N UNK A 104 22.54 15.72 18.75
CA UNK A 104 23.52 16.45 19.26
C UNK A 104 23.07 17.61 20.08
N UNK A 105 22.49 17.88 19.73
CA UNK A 105 22.32 19.05 20.24
C UNK A 105 21.64 18.94 21.45
N UNK A 106 21.85 18.36 21.84
CA UNK A 106 21.37 18.48 22.68
C UNK A 106 20.45 18.96 23.54
N UNK A 107 20.27 19.70 23.19
CA UNK A 107 19.65 20.39 23.96
C UNK A 107 18.40 19.77 24.31
N UNK A 108 17.94 19.80 23.94
CA UNK A 108 16.72 19.52 24.15
C UNK A 108 16.57 18.12 24.51
N UNK A 109 16.82 17.92 24.98
CA UNK A 109 16.67 16.76 25.31
C UNK A 109 16.74 15.70 24.41
N GLY A 110 17.03 15.83 23.42
CA GLY A 110 17.09 14.83 22.40
C GLY A 110 15.75 14.59 21.72
N GLU A 111 14.80 15.39 21.90
CA GLU A 111 13.52 15.18 21.24
C GLU A 111 13.60 15.50 19.77
N GLU A 112 12.98 14.66 18.96
CA GLU A 112 12.84 14.97 17.55
C GLU A 112 11.83 16.09 17.40
N VAL A 113 12.30 17.17 16.78
CA VAL A 113 11.39 18.26 16.46
C VAL A 113 10.63 17.96 15.18
N ILE A 114 11.34 17.38 14.22
CA ILE A 114 10.73 16.95 12.96
C ILE A 114 10.72 15.42 12.95
N GLU A 115 9.55 14.87 12.70
CA GLU A 115 9.35 13.44 12.68
C GLU A 115 9.10 12.99 11.24
N ILE A 116 9.84 11.97 10.80
CA ILE A 116 9.59 11.36 9.49
C ILE A 116 8.60 10.24 9.71
N LYS A 117 7.42 10.39 9.10
CA LYS A 117 6.31 9.48 9.34
C LYS A 117 6.27 8.31 8.36
N ALA A 118 6.71 8.51 7.14
CA ALA A 118 6.62 7.49 6.11
C ALA A 118 7.50 7.86 4.95
N ALA A 119 7.87 6.85 4.16
CA ALA A 119 8.64 7.07 2.94
C ALA A 119 8.26 6.01 1.93
N ALA A 120 8.25 6.40 0.66
CA ALA A 120 7.98 5.49 -0.45
C ALA A 120 8.94 5.85 -1.57
N ARG A 121 9.47 4.83 -2.25
CA ARG A 121 10.50 5.06 -3.25
C ARG A 121 10.29 4.22 -4.49
N ASP A 122 10.65 4.83 -5.61
CA ASP A 122 10.98 4.17 -6.86
C ASP A 122 12.47 4.45 -7.05
N PRO A 123 13.35 3.56 -6.59
CA PRO A 123 14.76 3.92 -6.40
C PRO A 123 15.42 4.45 -7.66
N GLY A 124 16.13 5.53 -7.51
CA GLY A 124 16.83 6.19 -8.60
C GLY A 124 15.95 7.07 -9.46
N SER A 125 14.64 7.02 -9.28
CA SER A 125 13.71 7.79 -10.10
C SER A 125 12.96 8.84 -9.29
N ARG A 126 12.14 8.41 -8.35
CA ARG A 126 11.33 9.35 -7.57
C ARG A 126 10.98 8.77 -6.22
N ALA A 127 10.73 9.64 -5.27
CA ALA A 127 10.36 9.22 -3.92
C ALA A 127 9.45 10.26 -3.29
N LYS A 128 8.72 9.84 -2.27
CA LYS A 128 7.95 10.74 -1.43
C LYS A 128 8.27 10.43 0.02
N ILE A 129 8.42 11.48 0.83
CA ILE A 129 8.70 11.32 2.25
C ILE A 129 7.74 12.23 3.01
N ALA A 130 7.14 11.69 4.06
CA ALA A 130 6.15 12.41 4.86
C ALA A 130 6.77 12.87 6.15
N VAL A 131 6.57 14.14 6.46
CA VAL A 131 7.18 14.76 7.64
C VAL A 131 6.13 15.50 8.45
N LYS A 132 6.38 15.61 9.74
CA LYS A 132 5.53 16.25 10.69
C LYS A 132 6.40 16.99 11.70
N THR A 133 5.89 18.09 12.23
CA THR A 133 6.60 18.78 13.28
C THR A 133 5.87 18.67 14.60
N ASN A 134 6.63 18.59 15.67
CA ASN A 134 6.10 18.67 17.03
C ASN A 134 6.20 20.07 17.59
N ASP A 135 6.71 21.01 16.82
CA ASP A 135 6.82 22.41 17.21
C ASP A 135 6.20 23.25 16.11
N LYS A 136 5.06 23.90 16.42
CA LYS A 136 4.30 24.62 15.41
C LYS A 136 5.07 25.81 14.81
N ARG A 137 6.12 26.25 15.47
CA ARG A 137 6.95 27.34 14.93
C ARG A 137 7.84 26.90 13.79
N ILE A 138 7.96 25.61 13.57
CA ILE A 138 8.86 25.04 12.56
C ILE A 138 8.06 24.54 11.38
N ASP A 139 8.48 24.90 10.19
CA ASP A 139 7.92 24.36 8.94
C ASP A 139 8.72 23.10 8.59
N PRO A 140 8.14 21.90 8.79
CA PRO A 140 8.94 20.69 8.57
C PRO A 140 9.28 20.47 7.10
N VAL A 141 8.40 20.86 6.19
CA VAL A 141 8.69 20.71 4.77
C VAL A 141 9.83 21.65 4.38
N GLY A 142 9.73 22.91 4.80
CA GLY A 142 10.79 23.85 4.51
C GLY A 142 12.13 23.45 5.09
N ALA A 143 12.12 22.90 6.30
CA ALA A 143 13.36 22.45 6.91
C ALA A 143 14.02 21.33 6.12
N CYS A 144 13.21 20.42 5.58
CA CYS A 144 13.76 19.32 4.78
C CYS A 144 14.23 19.76 3.41
N VAL A 145 13.53 20.75 2.84
CA VAL A 145 13.95 21.28 1.54
C VAL A 145 15.28 22.02 1.70
N GLY A 146 15.40 22.83 2.73
CA GLY A 146 16.60 23.61 2.97
C GLY A 146 16.64 24.87 2.11
N MET A 147 17.58 25.75 2.44
CA MET A 147 17.72 27.00 1.71
C MET A 147 18.03 26.71 0.25
N ARG A 148 17.18 27.24 -0.64
CA ARG A 148 17.32 27.05 -2.08
C ARG A 148 17.34 25.57 -2.47
N GLY A 149 16.70 24.74 -1.66
CA GLY A 149 16.63 23.32 -1.96
C GLY A 149 17.90 22.54 -1.64
N ALA A 150 18.81 23.10 -0.86
CA ALA A 150 20.13 22.51 -0.69
C ALA A 150 20.07 21.14 -0.02
N ARG A 151 19.19 20.99 0.97
CA ARG A 151 19.15 19.72 1.70
C ARG A 151 18.52 18.62 0.87
N VAL A 152 17.37 18.91 0.24
CA VAL A 152 16.74 17.89 -0.60
C VAL A 152 17.63 17.56 -1.79
N GLN A 153 18.35 18.56 -2.32
CA GLN A 153 19.26 18.30 -3.44
C GLN A 153 20.42 17.39 -3.02
N ALA A 154 20.93 17.58 -1.79
CA ALA A 154 22.01 16.72 -1.32
C ALA A 154 21.56 15.26 -1.25
N VAL A 155 20.34 15.03 -0.75
CA VAL A 155 19.80 13.67 -0.70
C VAL A 155 19.57 13.14 -2.11
N SER A 156 18.99 13.94 -2.97
CA SER A 156 18.75 13.53 -4.36
C SER A 156 20.04 13.13 -5.05
N THR A 157 21.08 13.91 -4.89
CA THR A 157 22.37 13.63 -5.52
C THR A 157 22.95 12.32 -5.02
N GLU A 158 22.86 12.09 -3.72
CA GLU A 158 23.35 10.83 -3.15
C GLU A 158 22.61 9.63 -3.75
N LEU A 159 21.33 9.80 -4.09
CA LEU A 159 20.51 8.73 -4.64
C LEU A 159 20.43 8.75 -6.16
N GLY A 160 21.45 9.29 -6.80
CA GLY A 160 21.57 9.21 -8.24
C GLY A 160 20.62 10.10 -9.01
N GLY A 161 20.16 11.17 -8.39
CA GLY A 161 19.24 12.08 -9.04
C GLY A 161 17.77 11.78 -8.79
N GLU A 162 17.50 10.91 -7.83
CA GLU A 162 16.12 10.56 -7.46
C GLU A 162 15.37 11.83 -7.06
N ARG A 163 14.23 12.09 -7.73
CA ARG A 163 13.41 13.24 -7.40
C ARG A 163 12.66 12.97 -6.10
N ILE A 164 12.69 13.91 -5.17
CA ILE A 164 12.11 13.68 -3.85
C ILE A 164 11.02 14.71 -3.58
N ASP A 165 9.81 14.24 -3.35
CA ASP A 165 8.68 15.07 -2.91
C ASP A 165 8.59 14.99 -1.40
N ILE A 166 8.63 16.14 -0.74
CA ILE A 166 8.51 16.21 0.71
C ILE A 166 7.06 16.59 1.01
N VAL A 167 6.37 15.71 1.73
CA VAL A 167 4.94 15.77 1.93
C VAL A 167 4.66 16.06 3.40
N LEU A 168 3.76 17.00 3.65
CA LEU A 168 3.35 17.28 5.02
C LEU A 168 2.39 16.21 5.50
N TRP A 169 2.72 15.58 6.60
CA TRP A 169 1.84 14.59 7.24
C TRP A 169 0.61 15.29 7.79
N ASP A 170 -0.52 14.59 7.73
CA ASP A 170 -1.75 15.06 8.35
C ASP A 170 -2.43 13.85 8.99
N ASP A 171 -2.95 14.03 10.19
CA ASP A 171 -3.64 12.93 10.88
C ASP A 171 -4.94 12.55 10.17
N ASN A 172 -5.54 13.47 9.44
CA ASN A 172 -6.70 13.18 8.60
C ASN A 172 -6.21 12.47 7.35
N PRO A 173 -6.61 11.21 7.12
CA PRO A 173 -6.08 10.47 5.98
C PRO A 173 -6.38 11.10 4.63
N ALA A 174 -7.56 11.71 4.47
CA ALA A 174 -7.88 12.34 3.20
C ALA A 174 -6.98 13.53 2.93
N GLN A 175 -6.74 14.36 3.95
CA GLN A 175 -5.86 15.50 3.77
C GLN A 175 -4.43 15.05 3.49
N PHE A 176 -3.98 14.00 4.18
CA PHE A 176 -2.65 13.47 3.93
C PHE A 176 -2.51 12.99 2.48
N VAL A 177 -3.51 12.28 1.98
CA VAL A 177 -3.48 11.83 0.59
C VAL A 177 -3.47 13.01 -0.37
N ILE A 178 -4.26 14.05 -0.08
CA ILE A 178 -4.23 15.26 -0.92
C ILE A 178 -2.82 15.83 -0.96
N ASN A 179 -2.17 15.93 0.20
CA ASN A 179 -0.80 16.44 0.25
C ASN A 179 0.15 15.54 -0.54
N ALA A 180 -0.04 14.22 -0.43
CA ALA A 180 0.85 13.26 -1.08
C ALA A 180 0.70 13.25 -2.59
N MET A 181 -0.43 13.73 -3.11
CA MET A 181 -0.64 13.78 -4.56
C MET A 181 0.11 14.92 -5.23
N ALA A 182 0.70 15.82 -4.45
CA ALA A 182 1.50 16.90 -5.04
C ALA A 182 2.48 16.33 -6.06
N PRO A 183 2.74 17.04 -7.14
CA PRO A 183 2.34 18.43 -7.42
C PRO A 183 0.94 18.60 -8.02
N ALA A 184 0.18 17.52 -8.15
CA ALA A 184 -1.16 17.63 -8.72
C ALA A 184 -2.12 18.22 -7.70
N ASP A 185 -3.01 19.10 -8.17
CA ASP A 185 -4.07 19.63 -7.34
C ASP A 185 -5.26 18.70 -7.37
N VAL A 186 -5.78 18.41 -6.18
CA VAL A 186 -6.94 17.53 -6.02
C VAL A 186 -8.19 18.37 -5.86
N ALA A 187 -9.21 18.09 -6.68
CA ALA A 187 -10.46 18.84 -6.61
C ALA A 187 -11.38 18.29 -5.51
N SER A 188 -11.47 16.99 -5.39
CA SER A 188 -12.27 16.36 -4.34
C SER A 188 -11.78 14.95 -4.10
N ILE A 189 -12.20 14.41 -2.95
CA ILE A 189 -11.78 13.08 -2.56
C ILE A 189 -12.93 12.40 -1.83
N VAL A 190 -13.15 11.13 -2.13
CA VAL A 190 -14.18 10.32 -1.49
C VAL A 190 -13.50 9.13 -0.84
N VAL A 191 -13.75 8.96 0.45
CA VAL A 191 -13.08 7.91 1.24
C VAL A 191 -14.05 6.75 1.45
N ASP A 192 -13.60 5.55 1.15
CA ASP A 192 -14.33 4.33 1.47
C ASP A 192 -13.52 3.57 2.52
N GLU A 193 -13.91 3.73 3.78
CA GLU A 193 -13.14 3.13 4.86
C GLU A 193 -13.26 1.61 4.89
N ASP A 194 -14.39 1.08 4.47
CA ASP A 194 -14.57 -0.36 4.47
C ASP A 194 -13.60 -1.04 3.53
N LYS A 195 -13.41 -0.47 2.34
CA LYS A 195 -12.48 -1.03 1.36
C LYS A 195 -11.08 -0.48 1.48
N HIS A 196 -10.90 0.52 2.30
CA HIS A 196 -9.61 1.21 2.48
C HIS A 196 -9.14 1.81 1.17
N THR A 197 -10.05 2.44 0.45
CA THR A 197 -9.77 3.07 -0.84
C THR A 197 -10.21 4.52 -0.82
N MET A 198 -9.61 5.31 -1.67
CA MET A 198 -10.04 6.68 -1.90
C MET A 198 -10.17 6.92 -3.40
N ASP A 199 -11.25 7.57 -3.78
CA ASP A 199 -11.40 8.08 -5.14
C ASP A 199 -10.98 9.54 -5.15
N ILE A 200 -10.04 9.87 -6.01
CA ILE A 200 -9.45 11.19 -6.07
C ILE A 200 -9.82 11.82 -7.39
N ALA A 201 -10.55 12.92 -7.33
CA ALA A 201 -10.99 13.63 -8.52
C ALA A 201 -10.10 14.83 -8.76
N VAL A 202 -9.66 14.99 -10.00
CA VAL A 202 -8.84 16.11 -10.40
C VAL A 202 -9.45 16.71 -11.66
N GLU A 203 -9.12 17.96 -11.92
CA GLU A 203 -9.53 18.57 -13.19
C GLU A 203 -8.83 17.82 -14.33
N ALA A 204 -9.51 17.77 -15.49
CA ALA A 204 -9.01 16.95 -16.60
C ALA A 204 -7.58 17.33 -16.99
N GLY A 205 -7.25 18.62 -16.95
CA GLY A 205 -5.91 19.06 -17.29
C GLY A 205 -4.83 18.60 -16.32
N ASN A 206 -5.23 18.16 -15.13
CA ASN A 206 -4.27 17.71 -14.12
C ASN A 206 -4.18 16.19 -14.03
N LEU A 207 -4.97 15.47 -14.82
CA LEU A 207 -5.05 14.02 -14.65
C LEU A 207 -3.71 13.34 -14.90
N ALA A 208 -3.04 13.72 -15.98
CA ALA A 208 -1.75 13.10 -16.31
C ALA A 208 -0.72 13.35 -15.22
N GLN A 209 -0.71 14.56 -14.65
CA GLN A 209 0.22 14.88 -13.59
C GLN A 209 -0.10 14.08 -12.32
N ALA A 210 -1.38 13.93 -12.01
CA ALA A 210 -1.78 13.19 -10.82
C ALA A 210 -1.39 11.74 -10.92
N ILE A 211 -1.57 11.14 -12.08
CA ILE A 211 -1.19 9.74 -12.27
C ILE A 211 0.32 9.61 -12.33
N GLY A 212 0.96 10.50 -13.09
CA GLY A 212 2.39 10.44 -13.29
C GLY A 212 2.78 9.44 -14.36
N ARG A 213 4.03 9.54 -14.83
CA ARG A 213 4.54 8.62 -15.83
C ARG A 213 4.46 7.20 -15.28
N ASN A 214 3.80 6.32 -16.03
CA ASN A 214 3.64 4.91 -15.65
C ASN A 214 2.98 4.74 -14.28
N GLY A 215 2.14 5.71 -13.90
CA GLY A 215 1.46 5.65 -12.62
C GLY A 215 2.31 5.97 -11.42
N GLN A 216 3.48 6.54 -11.63
CA GLN A 216 4.45 6.72 -10.55
C GLN A 216 3.95 7.62 -9.43
N ASN A 217 3.30 8.73 -9.78
CA ASN A 217 2.88 9.66 -8.74
C ASN A 217 1.81 9.05 -7.84
N VAL A 218 0.77 8.47 -8.43
CA VAL A 218 -0.30 7.89 -7.62
C VAL A 218 0.18 6.63 -6.89
N ARG A 219 1.06 5.85 -7.51
CA ARG A 219 1.59 4.66 -6.84
C ARG A 219 2.39 5.03 -5.60
N LEU A 220 3.25 6.04 -5.71
CA LEU A 220 4.03 6.46 -4.54
C LEU A 220 3.14 7.07 -3.47
N ALA A 221 2.14 7.84 -3.86
CA ALA A 221 1.18 8.38 -2.89
C ALA A 221 0.44 7.25 -2.18
N SER A 222 0.07 6.21 -2.92
CA SER A 222 -0.60 5.06 -2.34
C SER A 222 0.31 4.33 -1.34
N GLN A 223 1.56 4.10 -1.72
CA GLN A 223 2.50 3.45 -0.82
C GLN A 223 2.76 4.30 0.42
N LEU A 224 2.89 5.59 0.23
CA LEU A 224 3.18 6.49 1.34
C LEU A 224 2.04 6.52 2.35
N SER A 225 0.82 6.57 1.86
CA SER A 225 -0.37 6.74 2.72
C SER A 225 -0.92 5.42 3.23
N GLY A 226 -0.65 4.32 2.54
CA GLY A 226 -1.23 3.03 2.87
C GLY A 226 -2.65 2.82 2.37
N TRP A 227 -3.15 3.72 1.52
CA TRP A 227 -4.49 3.64 0.96
C TRP A 227 -4.43 3.29 -0.51
N GLU A 228 -5.38 2.51 -0.97
CA GLU A 228 -5.54 2.28 -2.41
C GLU A 228 -6.19 3.53 -3.01
N LEU A 229 -5.57 4.09 -4.03
CA LEU A 229 -5.99 5.37 -4.60
C LEU A 229 -6.44 5.19 -6.04
N ASN A 230 -7.62 5.69 -6.35
CA ASN A 230 -8.18 5.68 -7.72
C ASN A 230 -8.29 7.12 -8.19
N VAL A 231 -7.52 7.47 -9.21
CA VAL A 231 -7.50 8.83 -9.71
C VAL A 231 -8.37 8.93 -10.94
N MET A 232 -9.21 9.95 -10.99
CA MET A 232 -10.13 10.15 -12.10
C MET A 232 -10.42 11.64 -12.25
N THR A 233 -11.09 11.98 -13.34
CA THR A 233 -11.52 13.37 -13.50
C THR A 233 -12.75 13.63 -12.64
N VAL A 234 -13.02 14.93 -12.43
CA VAL A 234 -14.24 15.31 -11.71
C VAL A 234 -15.47 14.75 -12.43
N GLU A 235 -15.46 14.82 -13.76
CA GLU A 235 -16.59 14.29 -14.54
C GLU A 235 -16.75 12.78 -14.36
N ASP A 236 -15.65 12.05 -14.34
CA ASP A 236 -15.71 10.61 -14.13
C ASP A 236 -16.22 10.26 -12.74
N LEU A 237 -15.86 11.04 -11.73
CA LEU A 237 -16.36 10.79 -10.38
C LEU A 237 -17.86 11.02 -10.32
N GLN A 238 -18.36 12.08 -10.96
CA GLN A 238 -19.79 12.33 -11.02
C GLN A 238 -20.51 11.19 -11.72
N ALA A 239 -19.96 10.72 -12.84
CA ALA A 239 -20.55 9.61 -13.57
C ALA A 239 -20.57 8.34 -12.73
N LYS A 240 -19.50 8.11 -11.98
CA LYS A 240 -19.44 6.95 -11.08
C LYS A 240 -20.53 7.02 -10.01
N HIS A 241 -20.68 8.19 -9.39
CA HIS A 241 -21.70 8.35 -8.36
C HIS A 241 -23.10 8.17 -8.94
N GLN A 242 -23.35 8.72 -10.13
CA GLN A 242 -24.64 8.56 -10.76
C GLN A 242 -24.93 7.10 -11.10
N ALA A 243 -23.92 6.39 -11.58
CA ALA A 243 -24.10 4.97 -11.90
C ALA A 243 -24.36 4.15 -10.63
N GLU A 244 -23.65 4.47 -9.55
CA GLU A 244 -23.86 3.78 -8.29
C GLU A 244 -25.25 4.04 -7.72
N ALA A 245 -25.70 5.30 -7.83
CA ALA A 245 -27.06 5.64 -7.36
C ALA A 245 -28.10 4.92 -8.18
N HIS A 246 -27.93 4.90 -9.49
CA HIS A 246 -28.88 4.21 -10.36
C HIS A 246 -28.93 2.72 -10.04
N ALA A 247 -27.76 2.11 -9.85
CA ALA A 247 -27.72 0.69 -9.51
C ALA A 247 -28.39 0.41 -8.17
N ALA A 248 -28.19 1.30 -7.20
CA ALA A 248 -28.82 1.13 -5.89
C ALA A 248 -30.34 1.25 -6.00
N ILE A 249 -30.81 2.22 -6.78
CA ILE A 249 -32.24 2.39 -6.99
C ILE A 249 -32.83 1.13 -7.64
N ASP A 250 -32.15 0.61 -8.65
CA ASP A 250 -32.61 -0.62 -9.31
C ASP A 250 -32.64 -1.79 -8.32
N THR A 251 -31.65 -1.92 -7.50
CA THR A 251 -31.62 -2.99 -6.50
C THR A 251 -32.79 -2.85 -5.53
N PHE A 252 -33.03 -1.64 -5.03
CA PHE A 252 -34.08 -1.44 -4.05
C PHE A 252 -35.48 -1.68 -4.69
N THR A 253 -35.68 -1.18 -5.89
CA THR A 253 -37.01 -1.40 -6.53
C THR A 253 -37.21 -2.87 -6.83
N LYS A 254 -36.20 -3.57 -7.28
CA LYS A 254 -36.29 -4.96 -7.64
C LYS A 254 -36.51 -5.87 -6.42
N TYR A 255 -35.70 -5.68 -5.39
CA TYR A 255 -35.69 -6.64 -4.29
C TYR A 255 -36.55 -6.25 -3.12
N LEU A 256 -36.88 -4.97 -2.96
CA LEU A 256 -37.70 -4.51 -1.85
C LEU A 256 -39.14 -4.27 -2.27
N ASP A 257 -39.41 -4.35 -3.56
CA ASP A 257 -40.78 -4.15 -4.09
C ASP A 257 -41.32 -2.78 -3.66
N ILE A 258 -40.48 -1.76 -3.81
CA ILE A 258 -40.87 -0.36 -3.56
C ILE A 258 -40.78 0.40 -4.85
N ASP A 259 -41.47 1.54 -4.91
CA ASP A 259 -41.40 2.33 -6.14
C ASP A 259 -40.12 3.11 -6.25
N GLU A 260 -39.89 3.63 -7.44
CA GLU A 260 -38.62 4.34 -7.72
C GLU A 260 -38.46 5.56 -6.84
N GLU A 261 -39.57 6.24 -6.57
CA GLU A 261 -39.48 7.45 -5.75
C GLU A 261 -39.02 7.13 -4.35
N PHE A 262 -39.54 6.08 -3.73
CA PHE A 262 -39.12 5.67 -2.40
C PHE A 262 -37.66 5.21 -2.44
N ALA A 263 -37.29 4.44 -3.45
CA ALA A 263 -35.92 3.99 -3.58
C ALA A 263 -34.97 5.18 -3.71
N THR A 264 -35.36 6.19 -4.46
CA THR A 264 -34.55 7.40 -4.61
C THR A 264 -34.34 8.09 -3.27
N VAL A 265 -35.41 8.16 -2.45
CA VAL A 265 -35.26 8.77 -1.12
C VAL A 265 -34.22 8.01 -0.28
N LEU A 266 -34.26 6.68 -0.31
CA LEU A 266 -33.29 5.89 0.44
C LEU A 266 -31.88 6.17 -0.01
N VAL A 267 -31.67 6.24 -1.33
CA VAL A 267 -30.33 6.49 -1.85
C VAL A 267 -29.86 7.91 -1.50
N GLU A 268 -30.75 8.88 -1.60
CA GLU A 268 -30.40 10.25 -1.24
C GLU A 268 -30.06 10.38 0.24
N GLU A 269 -30.63 9.53 1.08
CA GLU A 269 -30.31 9.52 2.50
C GLU A 269 -29.04 8.74 2.83
N GLY A 270 -28.38 8.20 1.83
CA GLY A 270 -27.08 7.57 2.02
C GLY A 270 -27.08 6.05 2.03
N PHE A 271 -28.22 5.42 1.75
CA PHE A 271 -28.28 3.96 1.74
C PHE A 271 -28.09 3.45 0.33
N SER A 272 -27.21 2.47 0.16
CA SER A 272 -26.91 1.95 -1.17
C SER A 272 -26.95 0.44 -1.29
N THR A 273 -27.05 -0.30 -0.18
CA THR A 273 -27.04 -1.75 -0.22
C THR A 273 -28.18 -2.32 0.61
N LEU A 274 -28.57 -3.55 0.25
CA LEU A 274 -29.57 -4.27 1.04
C LEU A 274 -29.05 -4.55 2.45
N GLU A 275 -27.77 -4.83 2.58
CA GLU A 275 -27.19 -5.08 3.89
C GLU A 275 -27.34 -3.89 4.82
N GLU A 276 -27.13 -2.68 4.30
CA GLU A 276 -27.31 -1.50 5.13
C GLU A 276 -28.72 -1.38 5.64
N LEU A 277 -29.70 -1.59 4.76
CA LEU A 277 -31.09 -1.49 5.19
C LEU A 277 -31.45 -2.58 6.18
N ALA A 278 -30.89 -3.77 6.00
CA ALA A 278 -31.20 -4.89 6.90
C ALA A 278 -30.61 -4.71 8.28
N TYR A 279 -29.45 -4.07 8.41
CA TYR A 279 -28.69 -4.19 9.65
C TYR A 279 -28.28 -2.87 10.31
N VAL A 280 -28.47 -1.72 9.68
CA VAL A 280 -28.17 -0.47 10.39
C VAL A 280 -29.12 -0.30 11.59
N PRO A 281 -28.72 0.47 12.60
CA PRO A 281 -29.65 0.72 13.68
C PRO A 281 -30.96 1.31 13.18
N MET A 282 -32.05 0.83 13.75
CA MET A 282 -33.38 1.25 13.33
C MET A 282 -33.55 2.76 13.43
N LYS A 283 -32.90 3.37 14.41
CA LYS A 283 -32.94 4.80 14.62
C LYS A 283 -32.53 5.57 13.37
N GLU A 284 -31.52 5.08 12.65
CA GLU A 284 -31.05 5.79 11.47
C GLU A 284 -32.12 5.83 10.38
N LEU A 285 -32.86 4.75 10.21
CA LEU A 285 -33.93 4.74 9.22
C LEU A 285 -35.11 5.58 9.66
N LEU A 286 -35.38 5.61 10.96
CA LEU A 286 -36.48 6.41 11.48
C LEU A 286 -36.24 7.90 11.36
N GLU A 287 -34.99 8.31 11.21
CA GLU A 287 -34.67 9.73 11.00
C GLU A 287 -35.11 10.23 9.63
N ILE A 288 -35.39 9.35 8.71
CA ILE A 288 -35.84 9.75 7.38
C ILE A 288 -37.30 10.21 7.46
N ASP A 289 -37.57 11.42 6.97
CA ASP A 289 -38.90 11.96 6.98
C ASP A 289 -39.84 11.05 6.19
N GLY A 290 -41.00 10.79 6.77
CA GLY A 290 -42.01 9.98 6.13
C GLY A 290 -41.94 8.51 6.45
N LEU A 291 -40.93 8.07 7.19
CA LEU A 291 -40.81 6.68 7.59
C LEU A 291 -41.21 6.51 9.04
N ASP A 292 -42.21 5.68 9.28
CA ASP A 292 -42.59 5.34 10.63
C ASP A 292 -42.11 3.93 10.96
N GLU A 293 -42.27 3.55 12.22
CA GLU A 293 -41.73 2.29 12.69
C GLU A 293 -42.25 1.07 11.92
N PRO A 294 -43.57 0.96 11.66
CA PRO A 294 -44.00 -0.19 10.89
C PRO A 294 -43.44 -0.25 9.47
N THR A 295 -43.29 0.92 8.82
CA THR A 295 -42.69 0.97 7.48
C THR A 295 -41.24 0.52 7.52
N VAL A 296 -40.47 1.00 8.53
CA VAL A 296 -39.07 0.62 8.64
C VAL A 296 -38.95 -0.88 8.91
N GLU A 297 -39.80 -1.41 9.79
CA GLU A 297 -39.76 -2.86 10.08
C GLU A 297 -40.02 -3.67 8.84
N ALA A 298 -41.04 -3.26 8.04
CA ALA A 298 -41.34 -3.97 6.81
C ALA A 298 -40.17 -3.89 5.82
N LEU A 299 -39.57 -2.73 5.72
CA LEU A 299 -38.44 -2.55 4.82
C LEU A 299 -37.26 -3.45 5.21
N ARG A 300 -36.94 -3.49 6.50
CA ARG A 300 -35.87 -4.33 6.98
C ARG A 300 -36.15 -5.81 6.73
N GLU A 301 -37.40 -6.23 6.96
CA GLU A 301 -37.75 -7.61 6.73
C GLU A 301 -37.58 -7.98 5.25
N ARG A 302 -38.02 -7.09 4.36
CA ARG A 302 -37.84 -7.33 2.92
C ARG A 302 -36.38 -7.38 2.56
N ALA A 303 -35.54 -6.52 3.14
CA ALA A 303 -34.11 -6.53 2.87
C ALA A 303 -33.47 -7.83 3.33
N LYS A 304 -33.83 -8.29 4.52
CA LYS A 304 -33.30 -9.57 5.02
C LYS A 304 -33.73 -10.73 4.15
N ASN A 305 -34.99 -10.75 3.75
CA ASN A 305 -35.49 -11.80 2.88
C ASN A 305 -34.80 -11.78 1.53
N ALA A 306 -34.56 -10.59 0.98
CA ALA A 306 -33.86 -10.47 -0.30
C ALA A 306 -32.44 -11.01 -0.20
N LEU A 307 -31.77 -10.71 0.89
CA LEU A 307 -30.41 -11.21 1.07
C LEU A 307 -30.39 -12.72 1.16
N THR A 308 -31.35 -13.31 1.88
CA THR A 308 -31.46 -14.76 1.97
C THR A 308 -31.71 -15.36 0.60
N THR A 309 -32.64 -14.76 -0.15
CA THR A 309 -32.97 -15.27 -1.48
C THR A 309 -31.78 -15.20 -2.41
N LEU A 310 -31.03 -14.09 -2.37
CA LEU A 310 -29.86 -13.95 -3.23
C LEU A 310 -28.78 -14.96 -2.87
N ALA A 311 -28.59 -15.23 -1.59
CA ALA A 311 -27.61 -16.22 -1.18
C ALA A 311 -27.98 -17.61 -1.69
N LEU A 312 -29.26 -17.96 -1.58
CA LEU A 312 -29.70 -19.26 -2.07
C LEU A 312 -29.57 -19.36 -3.59
N ALA A 313 -29.92 -18.30 -4.31
CA ALA A 313 -29.80 -18.30 -5.77
C ALA A 313 -28.36 -18.44 -6.19
N GLN A 314 -27.45 -17.80 -5.47
CA GLN A 314 -26.03 -17.92 -5.79
C GLN A 314 -25.56 -19.36 -5.62
N GLU A 315 -25.96 -20.00 -4.53
CA GLU A 315 -25.60 -21.40 -4.32
C GLU A 315 -26.19 -22.30 -5.40
N GLU A 316 -27.45 -22.05 -5.78
CA GLU A 316 -28.08 -22.86 -6.80
C GLU A 316 -27.46 -22.67 -8.17
N SER A 317 -27.10 -21.45 -8.51
CA SER A 317 -26.54 -21.16 -9.83
C SER A 317 -25.18 -21.83 -10.02
N LEU A 318 -24.47 -22.10 -8.95
CA LEU A 318 -23.20 -22.80 -9.04
C LEU A 318 -23.38 -24.30 -9.21
N GLY A 319 -24.54 -24.84 -8.85
CA GLY A 319 -24.88 -26.22 -9.08
C GLY A 319 -23.85 -27.16 -8.52
N ASP A 320 -23.36 -28.04 -9.40
CA ASP A 320 -22.34 -29.02 -9.01
C ASP A 320 -20.97 -28.42 -8.88
N ASN A 321 -20.77 -27.22 -9.38
CA ASN A 321 -19.46 -26.55 -9.32
C ASN A 321 -19.34 -25.81 -8.00
N LYS A 322 -19.02 -26.55 -6.96
CA LYS A 322 -18.81 -25.96 -5.65
C LYS A 322 -17.33 -26.08 -5.31
N PRO A 323 -16.79 -25.09 -4.61
CA PRO A 323 -15.40 -25.21 -4.24
C PRO A 323 -15.17 -26.33 -3.24
N ALA A 324 -14.09 -27.07 -3.43
CA ALA A 324 -13.69 -28.10 -2.49
C ALA A 324 -13.17 -27.47 -1.22
N ASP A 325 -13.09 -28.27 -0.15
CA ASP A 325 -12.61 -27.75 1.11
C ASP A 325 -11.18 -27.25 1.02
N ASP A 326 -10.32 -27.88 0.21
CA ASP A 326 -8.94 -27.44 0.11
C ASP A 326 -8.86 -26.03 -0.48
N LEU A 327 -9.72 -25.71 -1.44
CA LEU A 327 -9.73 -24.37 -2.00
C LEU A 327 -10.28 -23.36 -1.01
N LEU A 328 -11.34 -23.73 -0.30
CA LEU A 328 -11.95 -22.84 0.69
C LEU A 328 -10.97 -22.49 1.82
N ASN A 329 -10.11 -23.44 2.18
CA ASN A 329 -9.20 -23.28 3.30
C ASN A 329 -7.84 -22.70 2.92
N LEU A 330 -7.63 -22.39 1.65
CA LEU A 330 -6.37 -21.81 1.22
C LEU A 330 -6.19 -20.44 1.87
N GLU A 331 -4.98 -20.19 2.38
CA GLU A 331 -4.70 -18.92 3.01
C GLU A 331 -4.84 -17.80 1.99
N GLY A 332 -5.56 -16.76 2.36
CA GLY A 332 -5.84 -15.65 1.46
C GLY A 332 -7.11 -15.79 0.66
N MET A 333 -7.76 -16.95 0.73
CA MET A 333 -8.99 -17.18 0.00
C MET A 333 -10.19 -16.78 0.85
N ASP A 334 -11.18 -16.15 0.23
CA ASP A 334 -12.45 -15.94 0.92
C ASP A 334 -13.55 -16.74 0.22
N ARG A 335 -14.65 -16.91 0.94
CA ARG A 335 -15.71 -17.78 0.46
C ARG A 335 -16.32 -17.27 -0.84
N THR A 336 -16.55 -15.97 -0.94
CA THR A 336 -17.13 -15.39 -2.16
C THR A 336 -16.23 -15.63 -3.37
N LEU A 337 -14.94 -15.40 -3.20
CA LEU A 337 -13.99 -15.62 -4.29
C LEU A 337 -13.92 -17.09 -4.67
N ALA A 338 -13.93 -17.99 -3.67
CA ALA A 338 -13.88 -19.41 -3.96
C ALA A 338 -15.06 -19.85 -4.82
N TYR A 339 -16.25 -19.31 -4.53
CA TYR A 339 -17.43 -19.64 -5.33
C TYR A 339 -17.37 -19.04 -6.72
N LYS A 340 -16.79 -17.86 -6.87
CA LYS A 340 -16.60 -17.29 -8.20
C LYS A 340 -15.64 -18.15 -9.03
N LEU A 341 -14.59 -18.64 -8.41
CA LEU A 341 -13.65 -19.52 -9.09
C LEU A 341 -14.33 -20.83 -9.49
N ALA A 342 -15.12 -21.39 -8.58
CA ALA A 342 -15.82 -22.65 -8.86
C ALA A 342 -16.78 -22.49 -10.04
N ALA A 343 -17.43 -21.33 -10.16
CA ALA A 343 -18.31 -21.08 -11.30
C ALA A 343 -17.56 -21.12 -12.62
N ARG A 344 -16.25 -20.90 -12.60
CA ARG A 344 -15.38 -20.95 -13.78
C ARG A 344 -14.75 -22.31 -13.98
N GLY A 345 -15.10 -23.28 -13.14
CA GLY A 345 -14.51 -24.60 -13.21
C GLY A 345 -13.27 -24.80 -12.37
N VAL A 346 -12.90 -23.81 -11.58
CA VAL A 346 -11.72 -23.89 -10.70
C VAL A 346 -12.23 -24.23 -9.32
N CYS A 347 -12.27 -25.52 -8.99
CA CYS A 347 -12.91 -26.01 -7.77
C CYS A 347 -11.94 -26.50 -6.72
N THR A 348 -10.73 -26.91 -7.10
CA THR A 348 -9.77 -27.51 -6.18
C THR A 348 -8.47 -26.75 -6.24
N LEU A 349 -7.57 -27.06 -5.29
CA LEU A 349 -6.23 -26.50 -5.36
C LEU A 349 -5.49 -26.93 -6.63
N ASP A 350 -5.71 -28.17 -7.07
CA ASP A 350 -5.10 -28.60 -8.33
C ASP A 350 -5.60 -27.75 -9.50
N ASP A 351 -6.89 -27.49 -9.52
CA ASP A 351 -7.45 -26.64 -10.58
C ASP A 351 -6.82 -25.25 -10.56
N LEU A 352 -6.69 -24.68 -9.37
CA LEU A 352 -6.12 -23.33 -9.25
C LEU A 352 -4.64 -23.32 -9.63
N ALA A 353 -3.90 -24.35 -9.24
CA ALA A 353 -2.48 -24.42 -9.56
C ALA A 353 -2.24 -24.47 -11.04
N ASP A 354 -3.19 -25.01 -11.81
CA ASP A 354 -3.07 -25.09 -13.27
C ASP A 354 -3.41 -23.79 -13.98
N GLN A 355 -3.91 -22.77 -13.28
CA GLN A 355 -4.33 -21.52 -13.91
C GLN A 355 -3.14 -20.59 -14.11
N GLY A 356 -3.25 -19.72 -15.11
CA GLY A 356 -2.40 -18.55 -15.21
C GLY A 356 -3.16 -17.32 -14.76
N VAL A 357 -2.43 -16.26 -14.46
CA VAL A 357 -3.07 -15.02 -14.04
C VAL A 357 -4.06 -14.52 -15.10
N ASP A 358 -3.70 -14.66 -16.37
CA ASP A 358 -4.58 -14.23 -17.45
C ASP A 358 -5.90 -14.98 -17.48
N ASP A 359 -5.89 -16.23 -17.05
CA ASP A 359 -7.12 -17.03 -17.04
C ASP A 359 -8.14 -16.51 -16.05
N LEU A 360 -7.70 -15.79 -15.04
CA LEU A 360 -8.55 -15.29 -13.98
C LEU A 360 -8.75 -13.78 -14.06
N ALA A 361 -8.34 -13.16 -15.16
CA ALA A 361 -8.29 -11.69 -15.24
C ALA A 361 -9.68 -11.06 -15.20
N ASP A 362 -10.69 -11.76 -15.66
CA ASP A 362 -12.03 -11.18 -15.74
C ASP A 362 -12.90 -11.49 -14.53
N ILE A 363 -12.34 -12.05 -13.48
CA ILE A 363 -13.13 -12.29 -12.27
C ILE A 363 -13.21 -10.98 -11.48
N GLU A 364 -14.42 -10.56 -11.23
CA GLU A 364 -14.67 -9.31 -10.53
C GLU A 364 -14.16 -9.40 -9.10
N GLY A 365 -13.43 -8.38 -8.69
CA GLY A 365 -12.89 -8.34 -7.34
C GLY A 365 -11.56 -9.04 -7.16
N LEU A 366 -10.98 -9.57 -8.23
CA LEU A 366 -9.71 -10.29 -8.16
C LEU A 366 -8.68 -9.54 -8.99
N THR A 367 -7.68 -8.96 -8.32
CA THR A 367 -6.60 -8.29 -9.02
C THR A 367 -5.59 -9.29 -9.54
N ASP A 368 -4.79 -8.87 -10.53
CA ASP A 368 -3.75 -9.75 -11.06
C ASP A 368 -2.76 -10.15 -9.97
N GLU A 369 -2.43 -9.22 -9.09
CA GLU A 369 -1.50 -9.51 -8.00
C GLU A 369 -2.06 -10.56 -7.06
N LYS A 370 -3.31 -10.41 -6.67
CA LYS A 370 -3.95 -11.37 -5.77
C LYS A 370 -4.09 -12.73 -6.45
N ALA A 371 -4.45 -12.73 -7.72
CA ALA A 371 -4.56 -13.98 -8.47
C ALA A 371 -3.21 -14.71 -8.49
N GLY A 372 -2.13 -13.97 -8.74
CA GLY A 372 -0.80 -14.58 -8.74
C GLY A 372 -0.43 -15.16 -7.39
N GLU A 373 -0.76 -14.44 -6.31
CA GLU A 373 -0.47 -14.94 -4.98
C GLU A 373 -1.21 -16.24 -4.68
N LEU A 374 -2.49 -16.32 -5.06
CA LEU A 374 -3.28 -17.50 -4.78
C LEU A 374 -2.80 -18.69 -5.63
N ILE A 375 -2.48 -18.44 -6.88
CA ILE A 375 -1.98 -19.51 -7.76
C ILE A 375 -0.67 -20.08 -7.21
N MET A 376 0.25 -19.20 -6.81
CA MET A 376 1.52 -19.67 -6.27
C MET A 376 1.34 -20.40 -4.95
N ALA A 377 0.41 -19.94 -4.10
CA ALA A 377 0.12 -20.64 -2.85
C ALA A 377 -0.41 -22.04 -3.13
N ALA A 378 -1.29 -22.17 -4.12
CA ALA A 378 -1.82 -23.47 -4.49
C ALA A 378 -0.71 -24.38 -5.03
N ARG A 379 0.16 -23.84 -5.86
CA ARG A 379 1.27 -24.62 -6.41
C ARG A 379 2.21 -25.10 -5.32
N ASN A 380 2.52 -24.24 -4.36
CA ASN A 380 3.40 -24.63 -3.27
C ASN A 380 2.83 -25.81 -2.48
N ILE A 381 1.53 -25.81 -2.23
CA ILE A 381 0.89 -26.87 -1.49
C ILE A 381 0.83 -28.16 -2.32
N ARG A 382 0.42 -28.05 -3.58
CA ARG A 382 0.14 -29.28 -4.38
C ARG A 382 1.36 -29.82 -5.06
N TRP A 383 2.29 -28.97 -5.51
CA TRP A 383 3.41 -29.43 -6.34
C TRP A 383 4.65 -29.70 -5.53
N PHE A 384 4.87 -28.97 -4.45
CA PHE A 384 6.15 -29.00 -3.75
C PHE A 384 6.10 -29.66 -2.39
N SER A 385 4.95 -29.74 -1.76
CA SER A 385 4.86 -30.32 -0.44
C SER A 385 4.89 -31.85 -0.48
N ASP A 386 4.56 -32.44 -1.61
CA ASP A 386 4.53 -33.91 -1.72
C ASP A 386 5.90 -34.53 -1.77
N GLU A 387 6.93 -33.72 -1.91
CA GLU A 387 8.29 -34.26 -2.00
C GLU A 387 8.93 -34.55 -0.67
N ALA A 388 8.27 -34.19 0.39
CA ALA A 388 8.83 -34.36 1.73
C ALA A 388 9.01 -35.86 2.10
#